data_1c613b5cb058cdfec191914e948166ac
#
_entry.id   1c613b5cb058cdfec191914e948166ac
#
_cell.length_a   1.000
_cell.length_b   1.000
_cell.length_c   1.000
_cell.angle_alpha   90.00
_cell.angle_beta   90.00
_cell.angle_gamma   90.00
#
_symmetry.space_group_name_H-M   'P 1'
#
loop_
_entity.id
_entity.type
_entity.pdbx_description
1 polymer ?
#
loop_
_entity_poly.entity_id
_entity_poly.type
_entity_poly.pdbx_seq_one_letter_code
_entity_poly.pdbx_strand_id
1 'polypeptide(L)'
;MRNSHWADLVSLIDGKKLDYQPAGFIIDSPWIPGWYGISIIDYYSSDEYWLRSNLRAVNTFPEIWFMPSFWSEYGMCTEPSAFGSRMIFPEKNLPHAEKILIGVEHVDTLPLPNVRTDGMLPFIIKRLKNNQKAINDAGHQIRFAISRGPLNIASFLMGTTDFMMALTMDPENSHKLLDKVTTFICDWIAWQKECFPSIDGVLVLDDIIGFLGEIEFDEFVLPYLSKIFKKSGVKVRFLHNDAEGLLTAKKLKEMDVNMFNFSFNHTFGEIRKLAGHDVVLVGNIPPRDVLAAGTPGQVDEAVKKAFKEIDDSSGILLSAGGGMPPDVSDINIRAFADAVKKYSKK
;
A
#
# COMPACT_ATOMS: atom_id res chain seq x y z
N MET A 1 -13.41 2.89 0.30
CA MET A 1 -13.37 3.17 1.75
C MET A 1 -14.73 3.74 2.19
N ARG A 2 -15.18 3.46 3.43
CA ARG A 2 -16.44 3.99 3.98
C ARG A 2 -16.35 5.53 4.09
N ASN A 3 -17.45 6.22 3.79
CA ASN A 3 -17.42 7.69 3.73
C ASN A 3 -17.09 8.36 5.07
N SER A 4 -17.57 7.79 6.21
CA SER A 4 -17.20 8.29 7.54
C SER A 4 -15.70 8.12 7.83
N HIS A 5 -15.15 6.93 7.56
CA HIS A 5 -13.71 6.68 7.76
C HIS A 5 -12.84 7.59 6.88
N TRP A 6 -13.32 7.90 5.66
CA TRP A 6 -12.61 8.85 4.80
C TRP A 6 -12.62 10.27 5.37
N ALA A 7 -13.76 10.73 5.89
CA ALA A 7 -13.85 12.05 6.52
C ALA A 7 -12.94 12.18 7.75
N ASP A 8 -12.90 11.11 8.57
CA ASP A 8 -12.02 11.04 9.73
C ASP A 8 -10.55 11.00 9.33
N LEU A 9 -10.18 10.24 8.28
CA LEU A 9 -8.82 10.22 7.74
C LEU A 9 -8.39 11.60 7.25
N VAL A 10 -9.25 12.29 6.49
CA VAL A 10 -8.97 13.68 6.04
C VAL A 10 -8.80 14.61 7.24
N SER A 11 -9.58 14.43 8.30
CA SER A 11 -9.43 15.19 9.55
C SER A 11 -8.07 14.95 10.20
N LEU A 12 -7.59 13.70 10.26
CA LEU A 12 -6.23 13.39 10.74
C LEU A 12 -5.15 14.03 9.88
N ILE A 13 -5.29 13.99 8.55
CA ILE A 13 -4.36 14.64 7.60
C ILE A 13 -4.34 16.19 7.81
N ASP A 14 -5.47 16.76 8.21
CA ASP A 14 -5.59 18.19 8.56
C ASP A 14 -5.07 18.52 9.99
N GLY A 15 -4.46 17.55 10.68
CA GLY A 15 -3.93 17.70 12.04
C GLY A 15 -4.99 17.76 13.14
N LYS A 16 -6.24 17.38 12.83
CA LYS A 16 -7.31 17.35 13.83
C LYS A 16 -7.24 16.05 14.64
N LYS A 17 -7.47 16.16 15.93
CA LYS A 17 -7.60 15.00 16.81
C LYS A 17 -9.03 14.43 16.72
N LEU A 18 -9.14 13.12 16.60
CA LEU A 18 -10.41 12.41 16.73
C LEU A 18 -10.70 12.15 18.22
N ASP A 19 -11.96 11.95 18.56
CA ASP A 19 -12.42 11.60 19.91
C ASP A 19 -12.22 10.09 20.24
N TYR A 20 -11.68 9.35 19.28
CA TYR A 20 -11.32 7.94 19.41
C TYR A 20 -10.01 7.65 18.68
N GLN A 21 -9.36 6.53 19.03
CA GLN A 21 -8.18 6.07 18.31
C GLN A 21 -8.61 5.21 17.12
N PRO A 22 -8.32 5.61 15.87
CA PRO A 22 -8.66 4.79 14.72
C PRO A 22 -7.76 3.55 14.61
N ALA A 23 -8.37 2.48 14.13
CA ALA A 23 -7.74 1.20 13.86
C ALA A 23 -8.00 0.78 12.41
N GLY A 24 -7.01 0.29 11.71
CA GLY A 24 -7.17 -0.07 10.31
C GLY A 24 -6.10 -1.01 9.79
N PHE A 25 -6.29 -1.51 8.57
CA PHE A 25 -5.34 -2.39 7.90
C PHE A 25 -5.29 -2.11 6.40
N ILE A 26 -4.11 -2.31 5.82
CA ILE A 26 -3.96 -2.44 4.36
C ILE A 26 -4.37 -3.87 4.02
N ILE A 27 -5.41 -4.02 3.19
CA ILE A 27 -5.93 -5.33 2.77
C ILE A 27 -5.93 -5.48 1.25
N ASP A 28 -5.53 -6.66 0.82
CA ASP A 28 -5.42 -7.04 -0.58
C ASP A 28 -5.55 -8.56 -0.79
N SER A 29 -5.12 -9.03 -1.93
CA SER A 29 -5.19 -10.44 -2.33
C SER A 29 -4.42 -11.45 -1.45
N PRO A 30 -3.36 -11.12 -0.71
CA PRO A 30 -2.76 -12.03 0.25
C PRO A 30 -3.72 -12.53 1.33
N TRP A 31 -4.62 -11.66 1.84
CA TRP A 31 -5.49 -12.01 2.95
C TRP A 31 -6.93 -12.37 2.52
N ILE A 32 -7.55 -11.53 1.67
CA ILE A 32 -9.00 -11.57 1.43
C ILE A 32 -9.47 -12.94 0.89
N PRO A 33 -8.86 -13.56 -0.14
CA PRO A 33 -9.34 -14.82 -0.69
C PRO A 33 -9.33 -15.95 0.32
N GLY A 34 -8.20 -16.17 1.00
CA GLY A 34 -8.06 -17.22 2.00
C GLY A 34 -9.02 -17.04 3.17
N TRP A 35 -9.16 -15.82 3.67
CA TRP A 35 -10.10 -15.47 4.73
C TRP A 35 -11.57 -15.68 4.31
N TYR A 36 -11.90 -15.40 3.06
CA TYR A 36 -13.25 -15.62 2.53
C TYR A 36 -13.53 -17.08 2.21
N GLY A 37 -12.51 -17.92 2.04
CA GLY A 37 -12.61 -19.35 1.75
C GLY A 37 -12.68 -19.67 0.26
N ILE A 38 -12.02 -18.88 -0.59
CA ILE A 38 -11.89 -19.08 -2.03
C ILE A 38 -10.42 -19.11 -2.44
N SER A 39 -10.14 -19.64 -3.64
CA SER A 39 -8.79 -19.57 -4.20
C SER A 39 -8.44 -18.16 -4.64
N ILE A 40 -7.14 -17.88 -4.75
CA ILE A 40 -6.66 -16.61 -5.29
C ILE A 40 -7.05 -16.45 -6.77
N ILE A 41 -7.13 -17.54 -7.50
CA ILE A 41 -7.58 -17.55 -8.91
C ILE A 41 -9.05 -17.17 -9.01
N ASP A 42 -9.92 -17.72 -8.15
CA ASP A 42 -11.34 -17.34 -8.09
C ASP A 42 -11.49 -15.85 -7.78
N TYR A 43 -10.70 -15.34 -6.84
CA TYR A 43 -10.69 -13.92 -6.49
C TYR A 43 -10.28 -13.03 -7.67
N TYR A 44 -9.27 -13.44 -8.44
CA TYR A 44 -8.81 -12.66 -9.59
C TYR A 44 -9.68 -12.82 -10.83
N SER A 45 -10.32 -13.96 -11.04
CA SER A 45 -11.08 -14.24 -12.26
C SER A 45 -12.55 -13.86 -12.17
N SER A 46 -13.12 -13.73 -10.95
CA SER A 46 -14.54 -13.47 -10.74
C SER A 46 -14.80 -12.11 -10.09
N ASP A 47 -15.47 -11.21 -10.81
CA ASP A 47 -15.94 -9.93 -10.26
C ASP A 47 -16.90 -10.14 -9.07
N GLU A 48 -17.71 -11.20 -9.10
CA GLU A 48 -18.65 -11.53 -8.03
C GLU A 48 -17.93 -11.95 -6.74
N TYR A 49 -16.96 -12.87 -6.84
CA TYR A 49 -16.18 -13.29 -5.67
C TYR A 49 -15.36 -12.15 -5.12
N TRP A 50 -14.72 -11.37 -5.98
CA TRP A 50 -13.98 -10.18 -5.59
C TRP A 50 -14.87 -9.19 -4.81
N LEU A 51 -16.05 -8.86 -5.33
CA LEU A 51 -16.97 -7.93 -4.67
C LEU A 51 -17.48 -8.47 -3.34
N ARG A 52 -17.98 -9.72 -3.33
CA ARG A 52 -18.56 -10.35 -2.13
C ARG A 52 -17.57 -10.48 -0.99
N SER A 53 -16.32 -10.88 -1.29
CA SER A 53 -15.29 -11.03 -0.26
C SER A 53 -14.90 -9.68 0.34
N ASN A 54 -14.74 -8.63 -0.47
CA ASN A 54 -14.50 -7.27 0.02
C ASN A 54 -15.68 -6.74 0.85
N LEU A 55 -16.91 -6.90 0.37
CA LEU A 55 -18.11 -6.49 1.13
C LEU A 55 -18.23 -7.24 2.45
N ARG A 56 -17.94 -8.54 2.47
CA ARG A 56 -17.92 -9.32 3.71
C ARG A 56 -16.90 -8.77 4.70
N ALA A 57 -15.68 -8.45 4.27
CA ALA A 57 -14.64 -7.90 5.14
C ALA A 57 -15.10 -6.59 5.79
N VAL A 58 -15.53 -5.61 5.00
CA VAL A 58 -15.94 -4.29 5.51
C VAL A 58 -17.23 -4.32 6.35
N ASN A 59 -18.09 -5.34 6.18
CA ASN A 59 -19.30 -5.51 6.96
C ASN A 59 -19.07 -6.33 8.25
N THR A 60 -18.10 -7.24 8.24
CA THR A 60 -17.76 -8.05 9.42
C THR A 60 -17.05 -7.23 10.49
N PHE A 61 -16.28 -6.22 10.06
CA PHE A 61 -15.48 -5.35 10.94
C PHE A 61 -15.75 -3.87 10.62
N PRO A 62 -16.97 -3.36 10.90
CA PRO A 62 -17.37 -2.01 10.50
C PRO A 62 -16.59 -0.89 11.19
N GLU A 63 -15.93 -1.17 12.31
CA GLU A 63 -15.08 -0.25 13.08
C GLU A 63 -13.65 -0.17 12.55
N ILE A 64 -13.21 -1.14 11.73
CA ILE A 64 -11.86 -1.19 11.18
C ILE A 64 -11.80 -0.42 9.85
N TRP A 65 -10.80 0.42 9.71
CA TRP A 65 -10.53 1.13 8.47
C TRP A 65 -9.74 0.23 7.51
N PHE A 66 -10.43 -0.40 6.60
CA PHE A 66 -9.75 -1.12 5.53
C PHE A 66 -9.28 -0.17 4.44
N MET A 67 -7.99 -0.21 4.13
CA MET A 67 -7.33 0.62 3.13
C MET A 67 -6.70 -0.26 2.06
N PRO A 68 -6.72 0.15 0.83
CA PRO A 68 -7.51 1.23 0.24
C PRO A 68 -9.00 0.92 0.19
N SER A 69 -9.40 -0.32 0.52
CA SER A 69 -10.75 -0.90 0.41
C SER A 69 -11.18 -1.08 -1.06
N PHE A 70 -11.69 -2.24 -1.41
CA PHE A 70 -12.04 -2.59 -2.79
C PHE A 70 -10.86 -2.41 -3.77
N TRP A 71 -9.69 -2.82 -3.36
CA TRP A 71 -8.52 -2.77 -4.23
C TRP A 71 -8.62 -3.84 -5.32
N SER A 72 -8.75 -3.40 -6.58
CA SER A 72 -8.68 -4.28 -7.74
C SER A 72 -7.22 -4.33 -8.22
N GLU A 73 -6.63 -5.52 -8.17
CA GLU A 73 -5.23 -5.73 -8.51
C GLU A 73 -5.00 -7.19 -8.92
N TYR A 74 -3.81 -7.50 -9.41
CA TYR A 74 -3.36 -8.86 -9.74
C TYR A 74 -2.00 -9.14 -9.06
N GLY A 75 -1.91 -8.83 -7.77
CA GLY A 75 -0.69 -8.97 -7.01
C GLY A 75 0.46 -8.13 -7.59
N MET A 76 1.68 -8.65 -7.47
CA MET A 76 2.89 -8.00 -7.99
C MET A 76 3.00 -8.02 -9.52
N CYS A 77 2.03 -8.62 -10.22
CA CYS A 77 1.97 -8.64 -11.68
C CYS A 77 1.30 -7.41 -12.29
N THR A 78 0.57 -6.62 -11.51
CA THR A 78 -0.29 -5.55 -12.01
C THR A 78 0.45 -4.60 -12.96
N GLU A 79 1.42 -3.87 -12.46
CA GLU A 79 2.17 -2.88 -13.23
C GLU A 79 3.15 -3.53 -14.22
N PRO A 80 3.92 -4.58 -13.85
CA PRO A 80 4.80 -5.26 -14.79
C PRO A 80 4.09 -5.83 -16.02
N SER A 81 2.82 -6.23 -15.90
CA SER A 81 2.03 -6.73 -17.05
C SER A 81 1.90 -5.69 -18.15
N ALA A 82 1.80 -4.40 -17.81
CA ALA A 82 1.71 -3.33 -18.78
C ALA A 82 3.00 -3.15 -19.58
N PHE A 83 4.15 -3.45 -18.98
CA PHE A 83 5.45 -3.45 -19.68
C PHE A 83 5.67 -4.72 -20.51
N GLY A 84 4.75 -5.67 -20.49
CA GLY A 84 4.84 -6.92 -21.26
C GLY A 84 5.41 -8.10 -20.48
N SER A 85 5.60 -7.98 -19.16
CA SER A 85 6.03 -9.11 -18.35
C SER A 85 4.99 -10.22 -18.38
N ARG A 86 5.47 -11.46 -18.59
CA ARG A 86 4.63 -12.64 -18.47
C ARG A 86 4.23 -12.85 -17.02
N MET A 87 2.94 -13.04 -16.79
CA MET A 87 2.39 -13.30 -15.47
C MET A 87 2.30 -14.79 -15.19
N ILE A 88 2.73 -15.20 -14.00
CA ILE A 88 2.66 -16.57 -13.52
C ILE A 88 1.67 -16.61 -12.36
N PHE A 89 0.66 -17.46 -12.47
CA PHE A 89 -0.37 -17.66 -11.45
C PHE A 89 -0.27 -19.08 -10.85
N PRO A 90 0.55 -19.28 -9.80
CA PRO A 90 0.62 -20.58 -9.12
C PRO A 90 -0.70 -20.87 -8.41
N GLU A 91 -1.06 -22.16 -8.28
CA GLU A 91 -2.32 -22.56 -7.64
C GLU A 91 -2.42 -22.14 -6.17
N LYS A 92 -1.30 -22.21 -5.43
CA LYS A 92 -1.24 -22.00 -3.97
C LYS A 92 -0.44 -20.79 -3.50
N ASN A 93 0.16 -20.05 -4.43
CA ASN A 93 1.02 -18.91 -4.11
C ASN A 93 0.52 -17.64 -4.80
N LEU A 94 1.00 -16.49 -4.33
CA LEU A 94 0.74 -15.23 -4.98
C LEU A 94 1.34 -15.21 -6.40
N PRO A 95 0.67 -14.53 -7.35
CA PRO A 95 1.20 -14.39 -8.69
C PRO A 95 2.48 -13.54 -8.69
N HIS A 96 3.34 -13.82 -9.66
CA HIS A 96 4.54 -13.05 -9.90
C HIS A 96 4.77 -12.81 -11.39
N ALA A 97 5.48 -11.75 -11.71
CA ALA A 97 5.88 -11.40 -13.07
C ALA A 97 7.27 -11.95 -13.38
N GLU A 98 7.46 -12.46 -14.59
CA GLU A 98 8.80 -12.78 -15.08
C GLU A 98 9.53 -11.48 -15.45
N LYS A 99 10.83 -11.42 -15.14
CA LYS A 99 11.67 -10.32 -15.58
C LYS A 99 11.78 -10.29 -17.10
N ILE A 100 11.79 -9.09 -17.66
CA ILE A 100 11.88 -8.86 -19.13
C ILE A 100 13.10 -8.03 -19.51
N LEU A 101 13.71 -7.35 -18.55
CA LEU A 101 14.91 -6.57 -18.77
C LEU A 101 16.13 -7.36 -18.26
N ILE A 102 16.98 -7.83 -19.18
CA ILE A 102 18.14 -8.67 -18.84
C ILE A 102 19.24 -7.83 -18.19
N GLY A 103 19.40 -6.57 -18.62
CA GLY A 103 20.33 -5.59 -18.10
C GLY A 103 19.80 -4.18 -18.30
N VAL A 104 20.17 -3.25 -17.44
CA VAL A 104 19.67 -1.87 -17.46
C VAL A 104 20.09 -1.12 -18.76
N GLU A 105 21.19 -1.52 -19.39
CA GLU A 105 21.66 -1.02 -20.67
C GLU A 105 20.66 -1.24 -21.82
N HIS A 106 19.71 -2.14 -21.64
CA HIS A 106 18.63 -2.40 -22.59
C HIS A 106 17.36 -1.56 -22.34
N VAL A 107 17.39 -0.61 -21.42
CA VAL A 107 16.23 0.21 -21.04
C VAL A 107 15.56 0.93 -22.21
N ASP A 108 16.31 1.29 -23.25
CA ASP A 108 15.78 1.97 -24.41
C ASP A 108 14.85 1.06 -25.24
N THR A 109 14.99 -0.26 -25.14
CA THR A 109 14.10 -1.23 -25.80
C THR A 109 12.77 -1.41 -25.07
N LEU A 110 12.68 -1.01 -23.80
CA LEU A 110 11.47 -1.13 -22.99
C LEU A 110 10.48 -0.03 -23.42
N PRO A 111 9.30 -0.37 -23.96
CA PRO A 111 8.30 0.63 -24.33
C PRO A 111 7.72 1.33 -23.12
N LEU A 112 7.29 2.58 -23.27
CA LEU A 112 6.42 3.22 -22.28
C LEU A 112 5.00 2.67 -22.48
N PRO A 113 4.40 2.03 -21.45
CA PRO A 113 3.08 1.43 -21.60
C PRO A 113 1.98 2.47 -21.82
N ASN A 114 0.98 2.10 -22.61
CA ASN A 114 -0.30 2.81 -22.64
C ASN A 114 -1.19 2.29 -21.53
N VAL A 115 -1.37 3.08 -20.48
CA VAL A 115 -2.15 2.69 -19.28
C VAL A 115 -3.60 2.32 -19.58
N ARG A 116 -4.14 2.72 -20.76
CA ARG A 116 -5.54 2.44 -21.14
C ARG A 116 -5.74 1.09 -21.82
N THR A 117 -4.65 0.52 -22.38
CA THR A 117 -4.74 -0.68 -23.24
C THR A 117 -3.85 -1.83 -22.81
N ASP A 118 -2.77 -1.55 -22.08
CA ASP A 118 -1.71 -2.52 -21.90
C ASP A 118 -1.85 -3.31 -20.58
N GLY A 119 -1.44 -4.56 -20.65
CA GLY A 119 -1.45 -5.49 -19.52
C GLY A 119 -2.83 -5.69 -18.91
N MET A 120 -2.86 -5.80 -17.58
CA MET A 120 -4.07 -6.00 -16.79
C MET A 120 -4.78 -4.71 -16.39
N LEU A 121 -4.24 -3.55 -16.71
CA LEU A 121 -4.78 -2.26 -16.28
C LEU A 121 -6.22 -2.00 -16.73
N PRO A 122 -6.61 -2.30 -17.99
CA PRO A 122 -8.01 -2.18 -18.43
C PRO A 122 -8.98 -3.05 -17.63
N PHE A 123 -8.56 -4.24 -17.22
CA PHE A 123 -9.39 -5.17 -16.43
C PHE A 123 -9.62 -4.64 -15.01
N ILE A 124 -8.61 -4.02 -14.39
CA ILE A 124 -8.73 -3.38 -13.08
C ILE A 124 -9.79 -2.28 -13.12
N ILE A 125 -9.69 -1.38 -14.08
CA ILE A 125 -10.67 -0.29 -14.25
C ILE A 125 -12.06 -0.84 -14.56
N LYS A 126 -12.14 -1.86 -15.41
CA LYS A 126 -13.42 -2.48 -15.78
C LYS A 126 -14.11 -3.10 -14.57
N ARG A 127 -13.38 -3.87 -13.75
CA ARG A 127 -13.90 -4.46 -12.50
C ARG A 127 -14.45 -3.39 -11.57
N LEU A 128 -13.69 -2.34 -11.33
CA LEU A 128 -14.13 -1.24 -10.46
C LEU A 128 -15.37 -0.53 -11.02
N LYS A 129 -15.42 -0.27 -12.33
CA LYS A 129 -16.62 0.33 -12.99
C LYS A 129 -17.85 -0.57 -12.89
N ASN A 130 -17.70 -1.87 -13.13
CA ASN A 130 -18.80 -2.83 -13.04
C ASN A 130 -19.41 -2.87 -11.62
N ASN A 131 -18.58 -2.72 -10.59
CA ASN A 131 -18.98 -2.87 -9.20
C ASN A 131 -19.20 -1.53 -8.48
N GLN A 132 -18.94 -0.39 -9.13
CA GLN A 132 -19.00 0.94 -8.51
C GLN A 132 -20.36 1.23 -7.85
N LYS A 133 -21.45 0.86 -8.52
CA LYS A 133 -22.80 1.06 -7.94
C LYS A 133 -22.97 0.27 -6.64
N ALA A 134 -22.60 -1.00 -6.61
CA ALA A 134 -22.71 -1.85 -5.42
C ALA A 134 -21.83 -1.36 -4.27
N ILE A 135 -20.63 -0.89 -4.58
CA ILE A 135 -19.70 -0.26 -3.62
C ILE A 135 -20.35 1.00 -3.02
N ASN A 136 -20.94 1.86 -3.84
CA ASN A 136 -21.59 3.09 -3.40
C ASN A 136 -22.85 2.81 -2.57
N ASP A 137 -23.67 1.85 -2.99
CA ASP A 137 -24.89 1.44 -2.27
C ASP A 137 -24.55 0.86 -0.87
N ALA A 138 -23.37 0.27 -0.71
CA ALA A 138 -22.84 -0.19 0.57
C ALA A 138 -22.24 0.94 1.45
N GLY A 139 -22.32 2.20 1.03
CA GLY A 139 -21.80 3.35 1.77
C GLY A 139 -20.28 3.57 1.64
N HIS A 140 -19.66 2.98 0.62
CA HIS A 140 -18.25 3.11 0.32
C HIS A 140 -18.02 3.88 -0.98
N GLN A 141 -16.80 4.38 -1.18
CA GLN A 141 -16.35 4.95 -2.44
C GLN A 141 -14.91 4.52 -2.74
N ILE A 142 -14.55 4.55 -4.03
CA ILE A 142 -13.17 4.37 -4.49
C ILE A 142 -12.44 5.68 -4.19
N ARG A 143 -11.56 5.68 -3.18
CA ARG A 143 -10.91 6.88 -2.63
C ARG A 143 -9.44 6.99 -2.99
N PHE A 144 -8.80 5.88 -3.36
CA PHE A 144 -7.39 5.84 -3.66
C PHE A 144 -7.13 5.44 -5.11
N ALA A 145 -6.22 6.16 -5.77
CA ALA A 145 -5.43 5.61 -6.85
C ALA A 145 -4.25 4.84 -6.26
N ILE A 146 -3.90 3.72 -6.84
CA ILE A 146 -2.91 2.82 -6.27
C ILE A 146 -1.91 2.41 -7.33
N SER A 147 -0.64 2.39 -6.93
CA SER A 147 0.45 1.81 -7.72
C SER A 147 1.57 1.31 -6.82
N ARG A 148 2.30 0.34 -7.27
CA ARG A 148 3.63 0.10 -6.73
C ARG A 148 4.55 1.24 -7.12
N GLY A 149 5.58 1.45 -6.29
CA GLY A 149 6.53 2.53 -6.47
C GLY A 149 7.56 2.23 -7.57
N PRO A 150 8.35 3.25 -7.92
CA PRO A 150 9.27 3.14 -9.06
C PRO A 150 10.34 2.09 -8.87
N LEU A 151 10.88 1.92 -7.66
CA LEU A 151 11.93 0.94 -7.42
C LEU A 151 11.37 -0.49 -7.36
N ASN A 152 10.19 -0.68 -6.74
CA ASN A 152 9.50 -1.97 -6.77
C ASN A 152 9.23 -2.43 -8.21
N ILE A 153 8.67 -1.55 -9.06
CA ILE A 153 8.38 -1.91 -10.46
C ILE A 153 9.67 -2.22 -11.21
N ALA A 154 10.70 -1.37 -11.10
CA ALA A 154 11.99 -1.61 -11.74
C ALA A 154 12.60 -2.95 -11.32
N SER A 155 12.50 -3.29 -10.01
CA SER A 155 12.98 -4.56 -9.49
C SER A 155 12.20 -5.77 -10.03
N PHE A 156 10.90 -5.63 -10.32
CA PHE A 156 10.12 -6.71 -10.93
C PHE A 156 10.47 -6.88 -12.42
N LEU A 157 10.74 -5.79 -13.12
CA LEU A 157 11.08 -5.83 -14.55
C LEU A 157 12.46 -6.42 -14.81
N MET A 158 13.42 -6.22 -13.89
CA MET A 158 14.83 -6.59 -14.09
C MET A 158 15.29 -7.72 -13.16
N GLY A 159 14.62 -7.93 -12.03
CA GLY A 159 15.08 -8.73 -10.89
C GLY A 159 15.78 -7.85 -9.84
N THR A 160 15.43 -8.09 -8.57
CA THR A 160 15.88 -7.21 -7.46
C THR A 160 17.40 -7.10 -7.39
N THR A 161 18.13 -8.22 -7.46
CA THR A 161 19.62 -8.19 -7.37
C THR A 161 20.22 -7.41 -8.53
N ASP A 162 19.80 -7.70 -9.76
CA ASP A 162 20.35 -7.07 -10.96
C ASP A 162 20.06 -5.56 -10.94
N PHE A 163 18.84 -5.16 -10.52
CA PHE A 163 18.46 -3.75 -10.38
C PHE A 163 19.28 -3.02 -9.31
N MET A 164 19.44 -3.61 -8.13
CA MET A 164 20.24 -2.99 -7.05
C MET A 164 21.70 -2.82 -7.45
N MET A 165 22.26 -3.78 -8.18
CA MET A 165 23.62 -3.65 -8.73
C MET A 165 23.69 -2.54 -9.79
N ALA A 166 22.69 -2.41 -10.66
CA ALA A 166 22.65 -1.41 -11.72
C ALA A 166 22.65 0.02 -11.17
N LEU A 167 22.02 0.29 -10.04
CA LEU A 167 22.05 1.63 -9.42
C LEU A 167 23.48 2.15 -9.20
N THR A 168 24.41 1.26 -8.87
CA THR A 168 25.83 1.62 -8.64
C THR A 168 26.68 1.49 -9.90
N MET A 169 26.41 0.47 -10.74
CA MET A 169 27.30 0.14 -11.87
C MET A 169 26.95 0.92 -13.14
N ASP A 170 25.67 1.30 -13.31
CA ASP A 170 25.18 2.05 -14.47
C ASP A 170 24.07 3.03 -14.05
N PRO A 171 24.40 4.07 -13.29
CA PRO A 171 23.45 5.04 -12.80
C PRO A 171 22.69 5.77 -13.93
N GLU A 172 23.33 6.04 -15.05
CA GLU A 172 22.69 6.73 -16.19
C GLU A 172 21.49 5.94 -16.72
N ASN A 173 21.66 4.66 -17.03
CA ASN A 173 20.56 3.83 -17.54
C ASN A 173 19.55 3.48 -16.42
N SER A 174 19.99 3.42 -15.16
CA SER A 174 19.09 3.29 -13.99
C SER A 174 18.16 4.50 -13.87
N HIS A 175 18.66 5.72 -14.06
CA HIS A 175 17.82 6.93 -14.14
C HIS A 175 16.82 6.88 -15.30
N LYS A 176 17.23 6.43 -16.49
CA LYS A 176 16.30 6.26 -17.63
C LYS A 176 15.18 5.26 -17.32
N LEU A 177 15.50 4.15 -16.66
CA LEU A 177 14.51 3.17 -16.23
C LEU A 177 13.52 3.78 -15.22
N LEU A 178 14.02 4.43 -14.18
CA LEU A 178 13.20 5.06 -13.14
C LEU A 178 12.35 6.22 -13.70
N ASP A 179 12.85 7.02 -14.64
CA ASP A 179 12.07 8.05 -15.33
C ASP A 179 10.92 7.46 -16.15
N LYS A 180 11.18 6.37 -16.88
CA LYS A 180 10.17 5.66 -17.68
C LYS A 180 9.08 5.07 -16.75
N VAL A 181 9.47 4.37 -15.71
CA VAL A 181 8.55 3.79 -14.71
C VAL A 181 7.76 4.88 -13.98
N THR A 182 8.41 5.97 -13.59
CA THR A 182 7.74 7.09 -12.91
C THR A 182 6.73 7.79 -13.82
N THR A 183 7.06 7.94 -15.10
CA THR A 183 6.12 8.49 -16.09
C THR A 183 4.89 7.60 -16.21
N PHE A 184 5.09 6.30 -16.35
CA PHE A 184 4.01 5.30 -16.35
C PHE A 184 3.14 5.39 -15.07
N ILE A 185 3.75 5.44 -13.89
CA ILE A 185 3.01 5.54 -12.62
C ILE A 185 2.14 6.82 -12.59
N CYS A 186 2.69 7.95 -13.00
CA CYS A 186 1.95 9.21 -13.06
C CYS A 186 0.73 9.11 -13.99
N ASP A 187 0.90 8.50 -15.16
CA ASP A 187 -0.18 8.33 -16.14
C ASP A 187 -1.22 7.32 -15.65
N TRP A 188 -0.79 6.26 -14.96
CA TRP A 188 -1.67 5.27 -14.34
C TRP A 188 -2.54 5.89 -13.22
N ILE A 189 -1.94 6.68 -12.33
CA ILE A 189 -2.67 7.41 -11.29
C ILE A 189 -3.65 8.41 -11.92
N ALA A 190 -3.23 9.15 -12.93
CA ALA A 190 -4.09 10.12 -13.62
C ALA A 190 -5.30 9.43 -14.26
N TRP A 191 -5.12 8.28 -14.90
CA TRP A 191 -6.23 7.54 -15.50
C TRP A 191 -7.20 6.94 -14.47
N GLN A 192 -6.70 6.42 -13.35
CA GLN A 192 -7.57 5.99 -12.24
C GLN A 192 -8.44 7.15 -11.75
N LYS A 193 -7.87 8.35 -11.57
CA LYS A 193 -8.60 9.56 -11.15
C LYS A 193 -9.63 10.02 -12.19
N GLU A 194 -9.29 9.96 -13.48
CA GLU A 194 -10.22 10.26 -14.58
C GLU A 194 -11.43 9.30 -14.55
N CYS A 195 -11.17 8.01 -14.30
CA CYS A 195 -12.23 7.00 -14.25
C CYS A 195 -13.10 7.10 -12.98
N PHE A 196 -12.52 7.54 -11.87
CA PHE A 196 -13.19 7.61 -10.57
C PHE A 196 -12.94 8.97 -9.90
N PRO A 197 -13.79 9.98 -10.18
CA PRO A 197 -13.64 11.33 -9.61
C PRO A 197 -13.73 11.41 -8.08
N SER A 198 -14.14 10.32 -7.41
CA SER A 198 -14.14 10.20 -5.95
C SER A 198 -12.74 9.96 -5.36
N ILE A 199 -11.73 9.70 -6.19
CA ILE A 199 -10.35 9.53 -5.77
C ILE A 199 -9.78 10.87 -5.34
N ASP A 200 -9.37 10.96 -4.07
CA ASP A 200 -8.65 12.08 -3.47
C ASP A 200 -7.52 11.58 -2.56
N GLY A 201 -7.07 10.35 -2.80
CA GLY A 201 -5.91 9.73 -2.18
C GLY A 201 -5.07 8.98 -3.21
N VAL A 202 -3.78 8.86 -2.94
CA VAL A 202 -2.86 7.98 -3.64
C VAL A 202 -2.15 7.08 -2.63
N LEU A 203 -2.07 5.80 -2.93
CA LEU A 203 -1.27 4.82 -2.18
C LEU A 203 -0.16 4.31 -3.09
N VAL A 204 1.09 4.53 -2.67
CA VAL A 204 2.27 4.00 -3.34
C VAL A 204 2.96 3.01 -2.40
N LEU A 205 3.30 1.83 -2.93
CA LEU A 205 3.97 0.77 -2.18
C LEU A 205 5.38 0.57 -2.76
N ASP A 206 6.41 0.87 -1.98
CA ASP A 206 7.80 0.71 -2.43
C ASP A 206 8.73 0.29 -1.28
N ASP A 207 8.92 -1.02 -1.13
CA ASP A 207 9.75 -1.59 -0.06
C ASP A 207 11.23 -1.62 -0.43
N ILE A 208 11.55 -1.58 -1.73
CA ILE A 208 12.94 -1.56 -2.21
C ILE A 208 13.69 -0.34 -1.70
N ILE A 209 13.01 0.78 -1.49
CA ILE A 209 13.60 2.01 -0.94
C ILE A 209 14.21 1.82 0.45
N GLY A 210 13.73 0.84 1.22
CA GLY A 210 14.25 0.53 2.55
C GLY A 210 15.62 -0.18 2.55
N PHE A 211 16.12 -0.59 1.40
CA PHE A 211 17.42 -1.25 1.29
C PHE A 211 18.54 -0.32 0.82
N LEU A 212 18.26 0.97 0.58
CA LEU A 212 19.21 1.95 0.08
C LEU A 212 19.85 2.75 1.21
N GLY A 213 21.11 3.14 1.00
CA GLY A 213 21.80 4.14 1.82
C GLY A 213 21.29 5.57 1.53
N GLU A 214 21.75 6.54 2.34
CA GLU A 214 21.24 7.93 2.22
C GLU A 214 21.60 8.57 0.87
N ILE A 215 22.79 8.26 0.33
CA ILE A 215 23.25 8.79 -0.97
C ILE A 215 22.36 8.26 -2.09
N GLU A 216 22.19 6.95 -2.16
CA GLU A 216 21.37 6.29 -3.17
C GLU A 216 19.89 6.66 -3.02
N PHE A 217 19.41 6.88 -1.80
CA PHE A 217 18.05 7.34 -1.55
C PHE A 217 17.81 8.74 -2.13
N ASP A 218 18.73 9.67 -1.87
CA ASP A 218 18.65 11.02 -2.39
C ASP A 218 18.75 11.06 -3.92
N GLU A 219 19.51 10.16 -4.53
CA GLU A 219 19.71 10.06 -5.96
C GLU A 219 18.58 9.31 -6.67
N PHE A 220 18.19 8.13 -6.18
CA PHE A 220 17.29 7.19 -6.91
C PHE A 220 15.87 7.07 -6.34
N VAL A 221 15.58 7.64 -5.16
CA VAL A 221 14.24 7.57 -4.56
C VAL A 221 13.56 8.93 -4.54
N LEU A 222 14.21 9.89 -3.92
CA LEU A 222 13.64 11.20 -3.62
C LEU A 222 13.09 11.92 -4.87
N PRO A 223 13.80 12.01 -6.02
CA PRO A 223 13.29 12.70 -7.20
C PRO A 223 12.02 12.05 -7.76
N TYR A 224 11.96 10.73 -7.77
CA TYR A 224 10.91 9.96 -8.41
C TYR A 224 9.64 9.91 -7.56
N LEU A 225 9.74 9.58 -6.27
CA LEU A 225 8.59 9.60 -5.37
C LEU A 225 8.04 11.00 -5.19
N SER A 226 8.90 12.03 -5.06
CA SER A 226 8.46 13.43 -5.01
C SER A 226 7.65 13.82 -6.26
N LYS A 227 8.10 13.40 -7.45
CA LYS A 227 7.38 13.67 -8.72
C LYS A 227 6.00 13.03 -8.73
N ILE A 228 5.88 11.76 -8.26
CA ILE A 228 4.62 11.04 -8.19
C ILE A 228 3.64 11.74 -7.24
N PHE A 229 4.06 11.95 -5.98
CA PHE A 229 3.18 12.53 -4.97
C PHE A 229 2.75 13.96 -5.29
N LYS A 230 3.68 14.84 -5.71
CA LYS A 230 3.37 16.21 -6.11
C LYS A 230 2.45 16.28 -7.35
N LYS A 231 2.70 15.42 -8.36
CA LYS A 231 1.88 15.39 -9.58
C LYS A 231 0.49 14.77 -9.34
N SER A 232 0.31 13.96 -8.30
CA SER A 232 -0.97 13.31 -8.00
C SER A 232 -2.10 14.30 -7.71
N GLY A 233 -1.79 15.45 -7.08
CA GLY A 233 -2.73 16.52 -6.78
C GLY A 233 -3.91 16.04 -5.93
N VAL A 234 -3.67 15.18 -4.94
CA VAL A 234 -4.68 14.60 -4.03
C VAL A 234 -4.41 15.00 -2.58
N LYS A 235 -5.45 14.90 -1.75
CA LYS A 235 -5.39 15.26 -0.34
C LYS A 235 -4.56 14.27 0.49
N VAL A 236 -4.73 12.97 0.28
CA VAL A 236 -4.04 11.91 1.03
C VAL A 236 -2.92 11.31 0.19
N ARG A 237 -1.68 11.45 0.63
CA ARG A 237 -0.48 10.94 -0.04
C ARG A 237 0.18 9.91 0.85
N PHE A 238 -0.20 8.66 0.61
CA PHE A 238 0.11 7.51 1.45
C PHE A 238 1.26 6.71 0.84
N LEU A 239 2.36 6.60 1.58
CA LEU A 239 3.50 5.74 1.25
C LEU A 239 3.50 4.52 2.17
N HIS A 240 3.65 3.34 1.59
CA HIS A 240 3.91 2.08 2.29
C HIS A 240 5.36 1.65 2.03
N ASN A 241 6.07 1.41 3.12
CA ASN A 241 7.38 0.75 3.14
C ASN A 241 7.50 -0.04 4.44
N ASP A 242 7.37 -1.36 4.37
CA ASP A 242 7.48 -2.26 5.53
C ASP A 242 8.89 -2.87 5.71
N ALA A 243 9.87 -2.46 4.88
CA ALA A 243 11.27 -2.72 5.07
C ALA A 243 11.91 -1.72 6.07
N GLU A 244 13.17 -1.36 5.93
CA GLU A 244 13.83 -0.39 6.81
C GLU A 244 13.26 1.03 6.57
N GLY A 245 12.67 1.63 7.60
CA GLY A 245 11.84 2.83 7.47
C GLY A 245 12.41 4.14 8.01
N LEU A 246 13.56 4.12 8.72
CA LEU A 246 14.07 5.34 9.39
C LEU A 246 14.49 6.42 8.39
N LEU A 247 15.21 6.03 7.33
CA LEU A 247 15.62 6.97 6.29
C LEU A 247 14.40 7.50 5.52
N THR A 248 13.47 6.62 5.19
CA THR A 248 12.19 7.02 4.57
C THR A 248 11.45 8.05 5.43
N ALA A 249 11.33 7.80 6.75
CA ALA A 249 10.68 8.70 7.69
C ALA A 249 11.32 10.09 7.71
N LYS A 250 12.64 10.18 7.64
CA LYS A 250 13.40 11.44 7.57
C LYS A 250 13.08 12.26 6.31
N LYS A 251 12.74 11.58 5.20
CA LYS A 251 12.55 12.19 3.87
C LYS A 251 11.08 12.40 3.45
N LEU A 252 10.10 11.99 4.27
CA LEU A 252 8.67 12.06 3.91
C LEU A 252 8.22 13.47 3.48
N LYS A 253 8.66 14.49 4.18
CA LYS A 253 8.31 15.88 3.86
C LYS A 253 8.85 16.32 2.50
N GLU A 254 10.07 15.93 2.16
CA GLU A 254 10.70 16.23 0.88
C GLU A 254 9.97 15.54 -0.28
N MET A 255 9.45 14.33 -0.02
CA MET A 255 8.63 13.56 -0.96
C MET A 255 7.17 14.04 -1.05
N ASP A 256 6.74 15.00 -0.21
CA ASP A 256 5.34 15.45 -0.11
C ASP A 256 4.38 14.34 0.37
N VAL A 257 4.86 13.44 1.22
CA VAL A 257 4.07 12.35 1.83
C VAL A 257 3.45 12.85 3.14
N ASN A 258 2.16 12.59 3.37
CA ASN A 258 1.47 12.96 4.59
C ASN A 258 0.81 11.78 5.33
N MET A 259 1.01 10.55 4.84
CA MET A 259 0.59 9.33 5.50
C MET A 259 1.62 8.23 5.24
N PHE A 260 2.10 7.54 6.28
CA PHE A 260 3.19 6.59 6.17
C PHE A 260 2.91 5.31 6.95
N ASN A 261 2.89 4.17 6.25
CA ASN A 261 2.90 2.84 6.86
C ASN A 261 4.33 2.32 6.90
N PHE A 262 4.76 1.93 8.10
CA PHE A 262 6.14 1.55 8.39
C PHE A 262 6.25 0.19 9.08
N SER A 263 7.45 -0.39 9.05
CA SER A 263 7.77 -1.69 9.62
C SER A 263 7.57 -1.75 11.14
N PHE A 264 7.15 -2.91 11.63
CA PHE A 264 7.08 -3.22 13.06
C PHE A 264 8.46 -3.26 13.76
N ASN A 265 9.55 -3.17 13.01
CA ASN A 265 10.90 -3.07 13.56
C ASN A 265 11.19 -1.72 14.25
N HIS A 266 10.33 -0.71 14.00
CA HIS A 266 10.46 0.63 14.55
C HIS A 266 9.29 0.97 15.46
N THR A 267 9.56 1.75 16.49
CA THR A 267 8.53 2.30 17.38
C THR A 267 7.87 3.54 16.75
N PHE A 268 6.64 3.85 17.19
CA PHE A 268 6.00 5.11 16.81
C PHE A 268 6.82 6.35 17.20
N GLY A 269 7.50 6.31 18.36
CA GLY A 269 8.34 7.40 18.83
C GLY A 269 9.54 7.67 17.93
N GLU A 270 10.23 6.61 17.48
CA GLU A 270 11.37 6.73 16.56
C GLU A 270 10.94 7.34 15.21
N ILE A 271 9.86 6.81 14.63
CA ILE A 271 9.34 7.31 13.34
C ILE A 271 8.80 8.74 13.50
N ARG A 272 8.05 9.05 14.56
CA ARG A 272 7.51 10.39 14.84
C ARG A 272 8.60 11.44 14.95
N LYS A 273 9.71 11.11 15.61
CA LYS A 273 10.85 12.01 15.75
C LYS A 273 11.46 12.42 14.41
N LEU A 274 11.43 11.55 13.42
CA LEU A 274 11.97 11.79 12.07
C LEU A 274 10.93 12.40 11.12
N ALA A 275 9.71 11.86 11.13
CA ALA A 275 8.64 12.27 10.23
C ALA A 275 7.99 13.62 10.62
N GLY A 276 8.08 14.01 11.89
CA GLY A 276 7.35 15.19 12.41
C GLY A 276 5.87 14.89 12.65
N HIS A 277 5.10 15.94 13.01
CA HIS A 277 3.68 15.82 13.37
C HIS A 277 2.72 16.00 12.17
N ASP A 278 3.23 16.43 11.02
CA ASP A 278 2.43 16.68 9.81
C ASP A 278 2.13 15.38 9.02
N VAL A 279 2.62 14.24 9.49
CA VAL A 279 2.45 12.93 8.85
C VAL A 279 1.61 12.02 9.72
N VAL A 280 0.55 11.44 9.16
CA VAL A 280 -0.22 10.36 9.80
C VAL A 280 0.59 9.07 9.76
N LEU A 281 0.93 8.53 10.92
CA LEU A 281 1.67 7.27 11.05
C LEU A 281 0.71 6.09 11.12
N VAL A 282 1.00 5.06 10.34
CA VAL A 282 0.19 3.84 10.23
C VAL A 282 1.06 2.64 10.60
N GLY A 283 0.73 1.92 11.62
CA GLY A 283 1.54 0.79 12.09
C GLY A 283 1.11 0.36 13.48
N ASN A 284 1.88 -0.41 14.19
CA ASN A 284 3.11 -1.13 13.84
C ASN A 284 3.08 -2.56 14.40
N ILE A 285 1.86 -3.15 14.52
CA ILE A 285 1.73 -4.51 15.07
C ILE A 285 2.36 -5.52 14.10
N PRO A 286 3.21 -6.46 14.59
CA PRO A 286 3.82 -7.48 13.75
C PRO A 286 2.78 -8.31 13.02
N PRO A 287 2.76 -8.29 11.65
CA PRO A 287 1.67 -8.89 10.89
C PRO A 287 1.66 -10.41 10.95
N ARG A 288 2.82 -11.06 10.77
CA ARG A 288 2.91 -12.52 10.70
C ARG A 288 2.91 -13.17 12.07
N ASP A 289 3.79 -12.72 12.96
CA ASP A 289 4.03 -13.39 14.24
C ASP A 289 2.93 -13.10 15.27
N VAL A 290 2.27 -11.95 15.17
CA VAL A 290 1.23 -11.52 16.12
C VAL A 290 -0.17 -11.63 15.53
N LEU A 291 -0.44 -10.96 14.39
CA LEU A 291 -1.80 -10.95 13.84
C LEU A 291 -2.19 -12.29 13.21
N ALA A 292 -1.29 -12.96 12.47
CA ALA A 292 -1.60 -14.25 11.84
C ALA A 292 -1.37 -15.44 12.79
N ALA A 293 -0.16 -15.60 13.33
CA ALA A 293 0.23 -16.75 14.10
C ALA A 293 -0.02 -16.62 15.61
N GLY A 294 -0.23 -15.40 16.12
CA GLY A 294 -0.40 -15.12 17.55
C GLY A 294 -1.79 -15.48 18.08
N THR A 295 -1.89 -15.58 19.39
CA THR A 295 -3.16 -15.71 20.11
C THR A 295 -3.80 -14.33 20.34
N PRO A 296 -5.12 -14.25 20.62
CA PRO A 296 -5.78 -12.99 20.98
C PRO A 296 -5.10 -12.24 22.14
N GLY A 297 -4.56 -12.98 23.12
CA GLY A 297 -3.81 -12.39 24.23
C GLY A 297 -2.48 -11.75 23.79
N GLN A 298 -1.79 -12.34 22.84
CA GLN A 298 -0.57 -11.76 22.26
C GLN A 298 -0.88 -10.52 21.41
N VAL A 299 -2.02 -10.49 20.71
CA VAL A 299 -2.51 -9.30 20.02
C VAL A 299 -2.82 -8.18 21.02
N ASP A 300 -3.55 -8.46 22.12
CA ASP A 300 -3.85 -7.47 23.18
C ASP A 300 -2.55 -6.89 23.79
N GLU A 301 -1.57 -7.73 24.12
CA GLU A 301 -0.29 -7.26 24.67
C GLU A 301 0.55 -6.45 23.65
N ALA A 302 0.53 -6.81 22.36
CA ALA A 302 1.22 -6.05 21.33
C ALA A 302 0.61 -4.65 21.16
N VAL A 303 -0.71 -4.54 21.13
CA VAL A 303 -1.41 -3.25 21.10
C VAL A 303 -1.13 -2.43 22.35
N LYS A 304 -1.16 -3.06 23.53
CA LYS A 304 -0.83 -2.41 24.80
C LYS A 304 0.62 -1.89 24.80
N LYS A 305 1.56 -2.65 24.24
CA LYS A 305 2.95 -2.22 24.08
C LYS A 305 3.04 -1.00 23.16
N ALA A 306 2.38 -1.03 22.00
CA ALA A 306 2.36 0.09 21.09
C ALA A 306 1.85 1.38 21.76
N PHE A 307 0.77 1.30 22.53
CA PHE A 307 0.26 2.47 23.29
C PHE A 307 1.20 3.00 24.38
N LYS A 308 2.08 2.16 24.93
CA LYS A 308 3.11 2.64 25.87
C LYS A 308 4.25 3.41 25.20
N GLU A 309 4.43 3.18 23.90
CA GLU A 309 5.47 3.82 23.07
C GLU A 309 4.95 5.09 22.38
N ILE A 310 3.65 5.39 22.52
CA ILE A 310 2.99 6.55 21.94
C ILE A 310 2.82 7.61 23.03
N ASP A 311 3.61 8.68 22.95
CA ASP A 311 3.45 9.84 23.85
C ASP A 311 2.25 10.70 23.47
N ASP A 312 2.04 10.91 22.17
CA ASP A 312 0.88 11.62 21.60
C ASP A 312 0.24 10.78 20.49
N SER A 313 -1.01 10.43 20.68
CA SER A 313 -1.78 9.63 19.72
C SER A 313 -2.34 10.43 18.53
N SER A 314 -2.10 11.76 18.48
CA SER A 314 -2.49 12.59 17.36
C SER A 314 -1.80 12.13 16.07
N GLY A 315 -2.57 12.05 14.98
CA GLY A 315 -2.04 11.62 13.69
C GLY A 315 -1.52 10.17 13.69
N ILE A 316 -2.11 9.28 14.51
CA ILE A 316 -1.79 7.86 14.52
C ILE A 316 -3.01 7.03 14.13
N LEU A 317 -2.81 6.09 13.22
CA LEU A 317 -3.73 5.01 12.89
C LEU A 317 -3.08 3.68 13.28
N LEU A 318 -3.62 3.04 14.34
CA LEU A 318 -3.11 1.71 14.74
C LEU A 318 -3.37 0.70 13.62
N SER A 319 -2.35 -0.04 13.23
CA SER A 319 -2.38 -0.97 12.11
C SER A 319 -1.33 -2.07 12.27
N ALA A 320 -1.24 -2.95 11.28
CA ALA A 320 -0.05 -3.78 11.09
C ALA A 320 1.13 -2.90 10.62
N GLY A 321 2.33 -3.29 11.00
CA GLY A 321 3.57 -2.79 10.41
C GLY A 321 3.86 -3.49 9.09
N GLY A 322 2.98 -3.27 8.12
CA GLY A 322 2.94 -3.91 6.82
C GLY A 322 1.52 -4.15 6.34
N GLY A 323 1.36 -4.85 5.20
CA GLY A 323 0.08 -5.34 4.71
C GLY A 323 -0.48 -6.49 5.56
N MET A 324 -1.79 -6.76 5.43
CA MET A 324 -2.42 -7.90 6.09
C MET A 324 -1.91 -9.21 5.47
N PRO A 325 -1.23 -10.09 6.24
CA PRO A 325 -0.73 -11.36 5.71
C PRO A 325 -1.87 -12.39 5.60
N PRO A 326 -1.65 -13.51 4.89
CA PRO A 326 -2.54 -14.66 4.95
C PRO A 326 -2.80 -15.12 6.39
N ASP A 327 -3.90 -15.85 6.58
CA ASP A 327 -4.26 -16.56 7.82
C ASP A 327 -4.61 -15.71 9.04
N VAL A 328 -4.70 -14.38 8.91
CA VAL A 328 -5.22 -13.53 10.00
C VAL A 328 -6.70 -13.85 10.22
N SER A 329 -7.01 -14.31 11.43
CA SER A 329 -8.36 -14.76 11.80
C SER A 329 -9.27 -13.63 12.26
N ASP A 330 -10.58 -13.84 12.15
CA ASP A 330 -11.61 -12.95 12.73
C ASP A 330 -11.36 -12.66 14.22
N ILE A 331 -10.93 -13.68 14.95
CA ILE A 331 -10.70 -13.59 16.39
C ILE A 331 -9.57 -12.60 16.67
N ASN A 332 -8.48 -12.64 15.91
CA ASN A 332 -7.36 -11.76 16.12
C ASN A 332 -7.66 -10.32 15.63
N ILE A 333 -8.44 -10.13 14.56
CA ILE A 333 -8.92 -8.79 14.16
C ILE A 333 -9.80 -8.17 15.24
N ARG A 334 -10.72 -8.95 15.83
CA ARG A 334 -11.56 -8.46 16.95
C ARG A 334 -10.73 -8.16 18.19
N ALA A 335 -9.79 -9.05 18.55
CA ALA A 335 -8.88 -8.81 19.68
C ALA A 335 -8.07 -7.51 19.48
N PHE A 336 -7.62 -7.24 18.26
CA PHE A 336 -6.95 -5.99 17.91
C PHE A 336 -7.88 -4.78 18.10
N ALA A 337 -9.09 -4.81 17.55
CA ALA A 337 -10.06 -3.72 17.67
C ALA A 337 -10.43 -3.44 19.13
N ASP A 338 -10.69 -4.49 19.92
CA ASP A 338 -11.03 -4.41 21.34
C ASP A 338 -9.85 -3.84 22.16
N ALA A 339 -8.62 -4.28 21.86
CA ALA A 339 -7.42 -3.78 22.51
C ALA A 339 -7.19 -2.28 22.21
N VAL A 340 -7.35 -1.85 20.94
CA VAL A 340 -7.26 -0.42 20.59
C VAL A 340 -8.27 0.39 21.39
N LYS A 341 -9.52 -0.03 21.42
CA LYS A 341 -10.58 0.64 22.19
C LYS A 341 -10.30 0.64 23.70
N LYS A 342 -9.72 -0.43 24.23
CA LYS A 342 -9.37 -0.59 25.66
C LYS A 342 -8.26 0.36 26.10
N TYR A 343 -7.21 0.48 25.29
CA TYR A 343 -6.01 1.24 25.66
C TYR A 343 -6.04 2.70 25.23
N SER A 344 -6.90 3.10 24.29
CA SER A 344 -7.08 4.50 23.86
C SER A 344 -7.80 5.38 24.90
N LYS A 345 -8.39 4.80 25.93
CA LYS A 345 -9.18 5.51 26.96
C LYS A 345 -8.35 6.06 28.13
N LYS A 346 -7.01 6.10 28.00
CA LYS A 346 -6.15 6.58 29.10
C LYS A 346 -5.68 8.01 28.88
#